data_61182a206ba393d8fbf55ac92bb26e59
#
_entry.id   61182a206ba393d8fbf55ac92bb26e59
#
_cell.length_a   1.000
_cell.length_b   1.000
_cell.length_c   1.000
_cell.angle_alpha   90.00
_cell.angle_beta   90.00
_cell.angle_gamma   90.00
#
_symmetry.space_group_name_H-M   'P 1'
#
loop_
_entity.id
_entity.type
_entity.pdbx_description
1 polymer ?
#
loop_
_entity_poly.entity_id
_entity_poly.type
_entity_poly.pdbx_seq_one_letter_code
_entity_poly.pdbx_strand_id
1 'polypeptide(L)'
;MKRLFISCLLIACATLTMAQAAPGTFSIIPRVGVSISNISNNPLYIGNADYSLDAKAKAGFSVGADAYYQASRQIGVSAGVHYVSVGNKYDDYDVLTERPAEDATEAKYEAYTDLSNTLSYVAVPLMVHAYIAKGLSVNAGVQAGLLTHVKEEFTTCTFVQNIHTGVRTYNSDVAKAENTSDALYNKVDFSVPVGISYEYMNVVLDVRYNVGLTHVLKNSNSKNRSAMLTVGYKFDL
;
A
#
# COMPACT_ATOMS: atom_id res chain seq x y z
N MET A 1 -22.80 20.94 -24.12
CA MET A 1 -22.17 21.28 -22.86
C MET A 1 -20.84 20.51 -22.63
N LYS A 2 -20.75 19.16 -22.79
CA LYS A 2 -19.49 18.41 -22.63
C LYS A 2 -18.33 18.88 -23.51
N ARG A 3 -18.59 19.26 -24.77
CA ARG A 3 -17.56 19.76 -25.71
C ARG A 3 -17.04 21.15 -25.35
N LEU A 4 -17.88 22.01 -24.76
CA LEU A 4 -17.48 23.34 -24.28
C LEU A 4 -16.55 23.23 -23.03
N PHE A 5 -16.81 22.30 -22.12
CA PHE A 5 -15.97 22.04 -20.97
C PHE A 5 -14.56 21.54 -21.37
N ILE A 6 -14.49 20.65 -22.36
CA ILE A 6 -13.21 20.15 -22.90
C ILE A 6 -12.43 21.25 -23.58
N SER A 7 -13.12 22.13 -24.36
CA SER A 7 -12.48 23.25 -25.01
C SER A 7 -11.98 24.32 -24.03
N CYS A 8 -12.74 24.62 -22.97
CA CYS A 8 -12.28 25.52 -21.91
C CYS A 8 -11.11 24.95 -21.12
N LEU A 9 -11.07 23.62 -20.88
CA LEU A 9 -9.96 22.95 -20.23
C LEU A 9 -8.68 23.01 -21.10
N LEU A 10 -8.80 22.82 -22.40
CA LEU A 10 -7.68 22.93 -23.37
C LEU A 10 -7.17 24.36 -23.50
N ILE A 11 -8.05 25.37 -23.50
CA ILE A 11 -7.66 26.78 -23.59
C ILE A 11 -7.02 27.28 -22.30
N ALA A 12 -7.49 26.81 -21.13
CA ALA A 12 -6.86 27.12 -19.84
C ALA A 12 -5.43 26.54 -19.72
N CYS A 13 -5.13 25.43 -20.39
CA CYS A 13 -3.78 24.86 -20.48
C CYS A 13 -2.82 25.70 -21.37
N ALA A 14 -3.31 26.51 -22.29
CA ALA A 14 -2.47 27.22 -23.24
C ALA A 14 -1.91 28.59 -22.75
N THR A 15 -2.41 29.14 -21.64
CA THR A 15 -2.04 30.48 -21.15
C THR A 15 -1.18 30.51 -19.91
N LEU A 16 -0.79 29.34 -19.35
CA LEU A 16 0.03 29.25 -18.15
C LEU A 16 1.52 29.25 -18.48
N THR A 17 2.08 30.45 -18.66
CA THR A 17 3.53 30.63 -18.75
C THR A 17 4.21 30.30 -17.41
N MET A 18 4.88 29.19 -17.35
CA MET A 18 6.16 28.76 -16.79
C MET A 18 6.54 29.17 -15.36
N ALA A 19 6.48 28.22 -14.45
CA ALA A 19 7.47 28.03 -13.40
C ALA A 19 7.75 26.51 -13.28
N GLN A 20 8.26 25.93 -14.35
CA GLN A 20 8.95 24.66 -14.31
C GLN A 20 10.44 24.92 -14.23
N ALA A 21 11.20 24.03 -13.58
CA ALA A 21 12.65 24.08 -13.60
C ALA A 21 13.14 24.16 -15.06
N ALA A 22 14.20 24.93 -15.28
CA ALA A 22 14.80 25.02 -16.61
C ALA A 22 15.33 23.63 -17.04
N PRO A 23 15.28 23.30 -18.35
CA PRO A 23 15.94 22.10 -18.84
C PRO A 23 17.43 22.07 -18.43
N GLY A 24 17.89 20.92 -17.96
CA GLY A 24 19.26 20.75 -17.42
C GLY A 24 19.36 20.89 -15.91
N THR A 25 18.28 21.28 -15.20
CA THR A 25 18.30 21.40 -13.74
C THR A 25 18.27 20.04 -13.08
N PHE A 26 19.16 19.86 -12.10
CA PHE A 26 19.12 18.77 -11.13
C PHE A 26 18.42 19.23 -9.85
N SER A 27 17.66 18.36 -9.24
CA SER A 27 16.99 18.65 -7.98
C SER A 27 16.98 17.43 -7.08
N ILE A 28 16.88 17.65 -5.78
CA ILE A 28 16.63 16.60 -4.79
C ILE A 28 15.26 16.85 -4.19
N ILE A 29 14.47 15.79 -4.08
CA ILE A 29 13.08 15.87 -3.59
C ILE A 29 12.91 14.89 -2.43
N PRO A 30 13.18 15.28 -1.17
CA PRO A 30 12.73 14.52 -0.01
C PRO A 30 11.20 14.43 -0.02
N ARG A 31 10.68 13.24 0.33
CA ARG A 31 9.23 12.94 0.32
C ARG A 31 8.82 12.17 1.56
N VAL A 32 7.63 12.45 2.01
CA VAL A 32 6.93 11.68 3.04
C VAL A 32 5.46 11.51 2.62
N GLY A 33 4.87 10.41 3.00
CA GLY A 33 3.47 10.18 2.67
C GLY A 33 2.89 8.92 3.28
N VAL A 34 1.67 8.64 2.85
CA VAL A 34 0.88 7.48 3.27
C VAL A 34 0.68 6.53 2.11
N SER A 35 0.56 5.26 2.42
CA SER A 35 0.20 4.21 1.48
C SER A 35 -1.09 3.53 1.92
N ILE A 36 -1.90 3.09 0.95
CA ILE A 36 -3.00 2.16 1.14
C ILE A 36 -2.70 0.99 0.23
N SER A 37 -2.51 -0.19 0.81
CA SER A 37 -2.02 -1.36 0.09
C SER A 37 -2.86 -2.59 0.38
N ASN A 38 -2.81 -3.53 -0.56
CA ASN A 38 -3.36 -4.86 -0.41
C ASN A 38 -2.45 -5.86 -1.11
N ILE A 39 -2.45 -7.11 -0.64
CA ILE A 39 -1.80 -8.24 -1.29
C ILE A 39 -2.90 -9.02 -2.00
N SER A 40 -2.94 -8.95 -3.33
CA SER A 40 -3.93 -9.69 -4.13
C SER A 40 -3.66 -11.19 -4.11
N ASN A 41 -4.71 -12.00 -4.26
CA ASN A 41 -4.63 -13.46 -4.24
C ASN A 41 -3.94 -14.01 -2.98
N ASN A 42 -4.27 -13.44 -1.83
CA ASN A 42 -3.76 -13.85 -0.52
C ASN A 42 -4.92 -14.10 0.46
N PRO A 43 -5.83 -15.06 0.18
CA PRO A 43 -6.87 -15.42 1.12
C PRO A 43 -6.28 -16.12 2.34
N LEU A 44 -6.84 -15.86 3.51
CA LEU A 44 -6.55 -16.60 4.74
C LEU A 44 -7.53 -17.77 4.85
N TYR A 45 -7.03 -18.99 4.77
CA TYR A 45 -7.85 -20.20 4.95
C TYR A 45 -7.97 -20.55 6.43
N ILE A 46 -9.18 -20.83 6.87
CA ILE A 46 -9.50 -21.18 8.27
C ILE A 46 -9.96 -22.64 8.32
N GLY A 47 -9.36 -23.41 9.22
CA GLY A 47 -9.67 -24.84 9.38
C GLY A 47 -9.28 -25.68 8.17
N ASN A 48 -10.17 -26.56 7.71
CA ASN A 48 -9.89 -27.50 6.61
C ASN A 48 -10.11 -26.89 5.20
N ALA A 49 -9.85 -25.63 5.01
CA ALA A 49 -9.94 -24.91 3.73
C ALA A 49 -11.36 -24.64 3.18
N ASP A 50 -12.41 -24.96 3.92
CA ASP A 50 -13.80 -24.72 3.48
C ASP A 50 -14.23 -23.25 3.63
N TYR A 51 -13.50 -22.48 4.42
CA TYR A 51 -13.77 -21.07 4.68
C TYR A 51 -12.50 -20.24 4.52
N SER A 52 -12.59 -19.15 3.78
CA SER A 52 -11.48 -18.22 3.57
C SER A 52 -11.90 -16.78 3.75
N LEU A 53 -10.99 -15.96 4.30
CA LEU A 53 -11.14 -14.52 4.42
C LEU A 53 -10.36 -13.82 3.30
N ASP A 54 -11.01 -12.86 2.67
CA ASP A 54 -10.35 -12.02 1.66
C ASP A 54 -9.43 -10.99 2.33
N ALA A 55 -8.27 -10.79 1.70
CA ALA A 55 -7.34 -9.75 2.11
C ALA A 55 -7.92 -8.35 1.87
N LYS A 56 -7.92 -7.51 2.88
CA LYS A 56 -8.38 -6.12 2.86
C LYS A 56 -7.23 -5.13 2.86
N ALA A 57 -7.51 -3.92 2.39
CA ALA A 57 -6.53 -2.85 2.33
C ALA A 57 -6.06 -2.43 3.73
N LYS A 58 -4.74 -2.19 3.85
CA LYS A 58 -4.07 -1.69 5.05
C LYS A 58 -3.38 -0.37 4.76
N ALA A 59 -3.47 0.56 5.71
CA ALA A 59 -2.71 1.79 5.66
C ALA A 59 -1.25 1.55 6.08
N GLY A 60 -0.34 2.24 5.42
CA GLY A 60 1.09 2.25 5.70
C GLY A 60 1.67 3.65 5.44
N PHE A 61 2.98 3.73 5.39
CA PHE A 61 3.68 4.99 5.17
C PHE A 61 4.81 4.84 4.16
N SER A 62 5.27 5.98 3.64
CA SER A 62 6.44 6.08 2.75
C SER A 62 7.28 7.28 3.15
N VAL A 63 8.59 7.09 3.19
CA VAL A 63 9.57 8.16 3.39
C VAL A 63 10.79 7.89 2.53
N GLY A 64 11.33 8.93 1.89
CA GLY A 64 12.49 8.77 1.01
C GLY A 64 12.89 10.06 0.32
N ALA A 65 13.71 9.94 -0.71
CA ALA A 65 14.12 11.05 -1.55
C ALA A 65 14.32 10.59 -3.00
N ASP A 66 14.03 11.48 -3.92
CA ASP A 66 14.29 11.32 -5.36
C ASP A 66 15.39 12.32 -5.80
N ALA A 67 16.34 11.85 -6.57
CA ALA A 67 17.14 12.68 -7.46
C ALA A 67 16.35 12.89 -8.75
N TYR A 68 16.15 14.13 -9.12
CA TYR A 68 15.33 14.52 -10.26
C TYR A 68 16.15 15.33 -11.26
N TYR A 69 15.96 15.06 -12.54
CA TYR A 69 16.57 15.79 -13.65
C TYR A 69 15.51 16.24 -14.64
N GLN A 70 15.48 17.54 -14.93
CA GLN A 70 14.60 18.13 -15.95
C GLN A 70 15.26 17.99 -17.32
N ALA A 71 14.95 16.93 -18.06
CA ALA A 71 15.59 16.64 -19.35
C ALA A 71 15.13 17.61 -20.46
N SER A 72 13.88 18.05 -20.42
CA SER A 72 13.33 19.05 -21.34
C SER A 72 12.21 19.84 -20.65
N ARG A 73 11.62 20.82 -21.33
CA ARG A 73 10.47 21.56 -20.79
C ARG A 73 9.26 20.67 -20.44
N GLN A 74 9.15 19.51 -21.06
CA GLN A 74 8.01 18.62 -20.90
C GLN A 74 8.36 17.29 -20.22
N ILE A 75 9.65 16.94 -20.17
CA ILE A 75 10.09 15.62 -19.68
C ILE A 75 11.08 15.79 -18.54
N GLY A 76 10.76 15.16 -17.42
CA GLY A 76 11.67 14.94 -16.31
C GLY A 76 11.90 13.45 -16.09
N VAL A 77 13.01 13.12 -15.47
CA VAL A 77 13.33 11.75 -15.03
C VAL A 77 13.76 11.78 -13.57
N SER A 78 13.42 10.74 -12.83
CA SER A 78 13.88 10.64 -11.44
C SER A 78 14.29 9.22 -11.07
N ALA A 79 15.21 9.13 -10.13
CA ALA A 79 15.60 7.92 -9.43
C ALA A 79 15.58 8.20 -7.94
N GLY A 80 15.01 7.30 -7.14
CA GLY A 80 14.85 7.55 -5.71
C GLY A 80 15.20 6.34 -4.86
N VAL A 81 15.21 6.58 -3.54
CA VAL A 81 15.25 5.54 -2.52
C VAL A 81 14.19 5.87 -1.48
N HIS A 82 13.28 4.92 -1.26
CA HIS A 82 12.16 5.08 -0.34
C HIS A 82 12.05 3.89 0.60
N TYR A 83 11.82 4.15 1.86
CA TYR A 83 11.33 3.14 2.79
C TYR A 83 9.81 3.17 2.77
N VAL A 84 9.20 2.03 2.43
CA VAL A 84 7.74 1.92 2.23
C VAL A 84 7.20 0.78 3.06
N SER A 85 6.14 1.05 3.82
CA SER A 85 5.35 0.04 4.52
C SER A 85 4.09 -0.25 3.74
N VAL A 86 3.87 -1.53 3.39
CA VAL A 86 2.70 -2.04 2.68
C VAL A 86 2.18 -3.28 3.38
N GLY A 87 1.06 -3.84 2.95
CA GLY A 87 0.52 -5.08 3.50
C GLY A 87 -0.97 -5.22 3.28
N ASN A 88 -1.58 -6.05 4.10
CA ASN A 88 -3.02 -6.29 4.12
C ASN A 88 -3.50 -6.61 5.54
N LYS A 89 -4.80 -6.59 5.71
CA LYS A 89 -5.49 -7.05 6.92
C LYS A 89 -6.61 -8.01 6.53
N TYR A 90 -7.15 -8.71 7.52
CA TYR A 90 -8.29 -9.60 7.37
C TYR A 90 -9.40 -9.21 8.35
N ASP A 91 -10.60 -9.74 8.12
CA ASP A 91 -11.69 -9.62 9.09
C ASP A 91 -11.43 -10.50 10.30
N ASP A 92 -12.04 -10.12 11.39
CA ASP A 92 -12.08 -10.92 12.59
C ASP A 92 -12.88 -12.19 12.35
N TYR A 93 -12.48 -13.28 12.99
CA TYR A 93 -13.19 -14.57 12.93
C TYR A 93 -13.11 -15.34 14.24
N ASP A 94 -14.06 -16.23 14.40
CA ASP A 94 -14.15 -17.09 15.57
C ASP A 94 -13.94 -18.56 15.16
N VAL A 95 -13.20 -19.30 15.94
CA VAL A 95 -12.97 -20.74 15.75
C VAL A 95 -13.58 -21.48 16.92
N LEU A 96 -14.39 -22.50 16.63
CA LEU A 96 -14.89 -23.41 17.65
C LEU A 96 -13.72 -24.27 18.17
N THR A 97 -13.39 -24.13 19.44
CA THR A 97 -12.22 -24.82 20.05
C THR A 97 -12.52 -26.27 20.40
N GLU A 98 -13.79 -26.56 20.73
CA GLU A 98 -14.22 -27.90 21.13
C GLU A 98 -15.65 -28.14 20.64
N ARG A 99 -15.91 -29.30 20.03
CA ARG A 99 -17.27 -29.66 19.63
C ARG A 99 -18.15 -29.86 20.88
N PRO A 100 -19.24 -29.08 21.04
CA PRO A 100 -20.09 -29.21 22.20
C PRO A 100 -20.80 -30.57 22.20
N ALA A 101 -21.12 -31.09 23.38
CA ALA A 101 -21.97 -32.27 23.53
C ALA A 101 -23.40 -31.99 23.03
N GLU A 102 -24.19 -33.03 22.70
CA GLU A 102 -25.55 -32.87 22.13
C GLU A 102 -26.50 -32.09 23.05
N ASP A 103 -26.30 -32.19 24.37
CA ASP A 103 -27.09 -31.52 25.42
C ASP A 103 -26.42 -30.25 25.97
N ALA A 104 -25.30 -29.80 25.37
CA ALA A 104 -24.59 -28.64 25.83
C ALA A 104 -25.40 -27.36 25.62
N THR A 105 -25.40 -26.49 26.61
CA THR A 105 -26.00 -25.15 26.54
C THR A 105 -24.98 -24.08 26.09
N GLU A 106 -23.70 -24.44 26.10
CA GLU A 106 -22.58 -23.55 25.83
C GLU A 106 -21.57 -24.17 24.87
N ALA A 107 -20.98 -23.35 24.03
CA ALA A 107 -19.87 -23.71 23.15
C ALA A 107 -18.69 -22.77 23.38
N LYS A 108 -17.47 -23.30 23.32
CA LYS A 108 -16.21 -22.54 23.51
C LYS A 108 -15.63 -22.14 22.18
N TYR A 109 -15.25 -20.89 22.07
CA TYR A 109 -14.65 -20.30 20.88
C TYR A 109 -13.34 -19.58 21.22
N GLU A 110 -12.49 -19.50 20.24
CA GLU A 110 -11.34 -18.58 20.20
C GLU A 110 -11.59 -17.53 19.12
N ALA A 111 -11.64 -16.27 19.51
CA ALA A 111 -11.75 -15.13 18.61
C ALA A 111 -10.36 -14.71 18.14
N TYR A 112 -10.21 -14.46 16.86
CA TYR A 112 -9.03 -13.90 16.22
C TYR A 112 -9.38 -12.51 15.68
N THR A 113 -8.70 -11.50 16.20
CA THR A 113 -8.95 -10.09 15.84
C THR A 113 -7.66 -9.38 15.44
N ASP A 114 -7.78 -8.22 14.79
CA ASP A 114 -6.66 -7.38 14.37
C ASP A 114 -5.63 -8.07 13.45
N LEU A 115 -6.07 -9.07 12.68
CA LEU A 115 -5.18 -9.82 11.79
C LEU A 115 -4.62 -8.91 10.70
N SER A 116 -3.32 -8.77 10.68
CA SER A 116 -2.67 -7.93 9.69
C SER A 116 -1.26 -8.37 9.37
N ASN A 117 -0.89 -8.20 8.09
CA ASN A 117 0.46 -8.39 7.60
C ASN A 117 1.04 -7.03 7.23
N THR A 118 2.25 -6.76 7.68
CA THR A 118 3.03 -5.57 7.34
C THR A 118 4.33 -6.00 6.71
N LEU A 119 4.61 -5.48 5.52
CA LEU A 119 5.83 -5.71 4.78
C LEU A 119 6.52 -4.37 4.57
N SER A 120 7.78 -4.26 4.96
CA SER A 120 8.56 -3.05 4.77
C SER A 120 9.62 -3.29 3.71
N TYR A 121 9.69 -2.38 2.75
CA TYR A 121 10.64 -2.44 1.63
C TYR A 121 11.51 -1.19 1.59
N VAL A 122 12.75 -1.39 1.21
CA VAL A 122 13.57 -0.34 0.60
C VAL A 122 13.31 -0.42 -0.91
N ALA A 123 12.67 0.60 -1.45
CA ALA A 123 12.22 0.66 -2.83
C ALA A 123 13.06 1.68 -3.62
N VAL A 124 13.45 1.30 -4.83
CA VAL A 124 14.19 2.15 -5.78
C VAL A 124 13.33 2.35 -7.03
N PRO A 125 12.54 3.42 -7.10
CA PRO A 125 11.80 3.79 -8.30
C PRO A 125 12.71 4.50 -9.32
N LEU A 126 12.50 4.19 -10.59
CA LEU A 126 12.99 4.94 -11.75
C LEU A 126 11.79 5.43 -12.53
N MET A 127 11.61 6.75 -12.63
CA MET A 127 10.38 7.35 -13.15
C MET A 127 10.65 8.31 -14.28
N VAL A 128 9.71 8.36 -15.21
CA VAL A 128 9.59 9.42 -16.23
C VAL A 128 8.37 10.26 -15.88
N HIS A 129 8.53 11.58 -15.95
CA HIS A 129 7.50 12.58 -15.69
C HIS A 129 7.21 13.33 -16.98
N ALA A 130 5.98 13.23 -17.48
CA ALA A 130 5.53 13.97 -18.65
C ALA A 130 4.62 15.12 -18.20
N TYR A 131 5.08 16.35 -18.33
CA TYR A 131 4.31 17.53 -17.95
C TYR A 131 3.26 17.83 -19.01
N ILE A 132 1.98 17.80 -18.62
CA ILE A 132 0.81 18.04 -19.46
C ILE A 132 0.25 19.46 -19.28
N ALA A 133 0.57 20.10 -18.14
CA ALA A 133 0.28 21.48 -17.82
C ALA A 133 1.32 22.01 -16.84
N LYS A 134 1.26 23.33 -16.53
CA LYS A 134 2.15 23.94 -15.55
C LYS A 134 2.09 23.22 -14.22
N GLY A 135 3.23 22.68 -13.78
CA GLY A 135 3.36 21.93 -12.54
C GLY A 135 2.67 20.57 -12.53
N LEU A 136 1.80 20.24 -13.49
CA LEU A 136 1.08 18.97 -13.54
C LEU A 136 1.75 17.99 -14.49
N SER A 137 2.15 16.84 -13.96
CA SER A 137 2.75 15.75 -14.73
C SER A 137 2.03 14.43 -14.55
N VAL A 138 2.04 13.61 -15.59
CA VAL A 138 1.74 12.18 -15.55
C VAL A 138 3.07 11.44 -15.42
N ASN A 139 3.11 10.42 -14.58
CA ASN A 139 4.34 9.74 -14.24
C ASN A 139 4.18 8.24 -14.45
N ALA A 140 5.21 7.60 -14.98
CA ALA A 140 5.28 6.15 -15.08
C ALA A 140 6.72 5.69 -14.96
N GLY A 141 6.91 4.44 -14.53
CA GLY A 141 8.26 3.92 -14.35
C GLY A 141 8.31 2.46 -13.97
N VAL A 142 9.45 2.08 -13.44
CA VAL A 142 9.70 0.77 -12.84
C VAL A 142 10.26 0.95 -11.44
N GLN A 143 9.97 0.02 -10.56
CA GLN A 143 10.46 0.05 -9.19
C GLN A 143 10.92 -1.35 -8.78
N ALA A 144 12.10 -1.41 -8.16
CA ALA A 144 12.59 -2.58 -7.45
C ALA A 144 12.48 -2.34 -5.95
N GLY A 145 11.96 -3.29 -5.20
CA GLY A 145 11.85 -3.26 -3.75
C GLY A 145 12.62 -4.42 -3.11
N LEU A 146 13.39 -4.14 -2.09
CA LEU A 146 14.05 -5.14 -1.25
C LEU A 146 13.28 -5.24 0.08
N LEU A 147 12.73 -6.42 0.37
CA LEU A 147 12.04 -6.69 1.64
C LEU A 147 13.04 -6.66 2.79
N THR A 148 12.80 -5.79 3.77
CA THR A 148 13.66 -5.59 4.93
C THR A 148 13.04 -6.08 6.22
N HIS A 149 11.69 -6.05 6.32
CA HIS A 149 10.99 -6.45 7.52
C HIS A 149 9.62 -7.03 7.20
N VAL A 150 9.25 -8.08 7.92
CA VAL A 150 7.92 -8.70 7.91
C VAL A 150 7.37 -8.64 9.32
N LYS A 151 6.10 -8.32 9.46
CA LYS A 151 5.38 -8.35 10.71
C LYS A 151 3.95 -8.85 10.47
N GLU A 152 3.64 -10.01 11.01
CA GLU A 152 2.30 -10.57 11.05
C GLU A 152 1.79 -10.45 12.48
N GLU A 153 0.63 -9.84 12.66
CA GLU A 153 0.04 -9.58 13.98
C GLU A 153 -1.39 -10.11 14.04
N PHE A 154 -1.75 -10.66 15.18
CA PHE A 154 -3.14 -10.95 15.53
C PHE A 154 -3.32 -10.95 17.03
N THR A 155 -4.57 -10.78 17.46
CA THR A 155 -4.96 -10.84 18.86
C THR A 155 -5.93 -12.00 19.02
N THR A 156 -5.74 -12.82 20.06
CA THR A 156 -6.66 -13.90 20.41
C THR A 156 -7.31 -13.65 21.76
N CYS A 157 -8.55 -14.12 21.90
CA CYS A 157 -9.31 -14.10 23.12
C CYS A 157 -10.28 -15.27 23.14
N THR A 158 -10.37 -16.03 24.22
CA THR A 158 -11.37 -17.09 24.33
C THR A 158 -12.70 -16.53 24.84
N PHE A 159 -13.79 -17.13 24.40
CA PHE A 159 -15.13 -16.83 24.90
C PHE A 159 -16.02 -18.05 24.89
N VAL A 160 -17.05 -18.02 25.72
CA VAL A 160 -18.13 -19.01 25.75
C VAL A 160 -19.39 -18.37 25.18
N GLN A 161 -20.03 -19.05 24.25
CA GLN A 161 -21.30 -18.63 23.69
C GLN A 161 -22.42 -19.57 24.10
N ASN A 162 -23.50 -19.02 24.66
CA ASN A 162 -24.70 -19.80 24.90
C ASN A 162 -25.35 -20.13 23.56
N ILE A 163 -25.54 -21.44 23.30
CA ILE A 163 -26.02 -21.95 21.99
C ILE A 163 -27.46 -21.53 21.71
N HIS A 164 -28.29 -21.35 22.74
CA HIS A 164 -29.71 -21.03 22.60
C HIS A 164 -29.98 -19.54 22.52
N THR A 165 -29.21 -18.73 23.26
CA THR A 165 -29.44 -17.28 23.34
C THR A 165 -28.47 -16.47 22.49
N GLY A 166 -27.35 -17.07 22.06
CA GLY A 166 -26.28 -16.38 21.34
C GLY A 166 -25.46 -15.43 22.21
N VAL A 167 -25.72 -15.35 23.51
CA VAL A 167 -24.97 -14.48 24.43
C VAL A 167 -23.54 -14.96 24.55
N ARG A 168 -22.59 -14.03 24.41
CA ARG A 168 -21.15 -14.28 24.49
C ARG A 168 -20.58 -13.76 25.80
N THR A 169 -19.78 -14.58 26.47
CA THR A 169 -19.03 -14.21 27.67
C THR A 169 -17.56 -14.36 27.37
N TYR A 170 -16.85 -13.23 27.30
CA TYR A 170 -15.41 -13.21 27.00
C TYR A 170 -14.59 -13.44 28.26
N ASN A 171 -13.52 -14.23 28.10
CA ASN A 171 -12.52 -14.39 29.14
C ASN A 171 -11.52 -13.22 29.11
N SER A 172 -10.75 -13.05 30.18
CA SER A 172 -9.75 -11.99 30.29
C SER A 172 -8.38 -12.36 29.70
N ASP A 173 -8.27 -13.50 29.02
CA ASP A 173 -7.06 -14.09 28.45
C ASP A 173 -6.70 -13.53 27.06
N VAL A 174 -6.70 -12.21 26.93
CA VAL A 174 -6.31 -11.55 25.65
C VAL A 174 -4.82 -11.73 25.42
N ALA A 175 -4.44 -12.40 24.33
CA ALA A 175 -3.06 -12.60 23.93
C ALA A 175 -2.79 -11.95 22.56
N LYS A 176 -1.70 -11.18 22.48
CA LYS A 176 -1.18 -10.68 21.19
C LYS A 176 -0.08 -11.61 20.72
N ALA A 177 -0.18 -12.04 19.47
CA ALA A 177 0.86 -12.80 18.81
C ALA A 177 1.48 -11.97 17.68
N GLU A 178 2.78 -12.10 17.54
CA GLU A 178 3.56 -11.44 16.49
C GLU A 178 4.52 -12.46 15.88
N ASN A 179 4.54 -12.53 14.55
CA ASN A 179 5.50 -13.33 13.78
C ASN A 179 6.29 -12.40 12.86
N THR A 180 7.60 -12.45 12.93
CA THR A 180 8.52 -11.64 12.10
C THR A 180 9.31 -12.49 11.11
N SER A 181 8.95 -13.75 10.93
CA SER A 181 9.63 -14.65 10.00
C SER A 181 9.36 -14.25 8.56
N ASP A 182 10.42 -14.04 7.80
CA ASP A 182 10.38 -13.74 6.37
C ASP A 182 10.59 -14.99 5.47
N ALA A 183 10.64 -16.16 6.06
CA ALA A 183 10.98 -17.41 5.37
C ALA A 183 10.04 -17.74 4.17
N LEU A 184 8.77 -17.35 4.28
CA LEU A 184 7.75 -17.59 3.24
C LEU A 184 7.70 -16.47 2.18
N TYR A 185 8.39 -15.35 2.40
CA TYR A 185 8.32 -14.18 1.55
C TYR A 185 9.47 -14.12 0.54
N ASN A 186 9.18 -13.59 -0.64
CA ASN A 186 10.21 -13.24 -1.61
C ASN A 186 10.87 -11.92 -1.17
N LYS A 187 12.20 -11.89 -1.28
CA LYS A 187 13.00 -10.73 -0.84
C LYS A 187 12.95 -9.57 -1.81
N VAL A 188 12.65 -9.82 -3.08
CA VAL A 188 12.66 -8.81 -4.13
C VAL A 188 11.26 -8.68 -4.72
N ASP A 189 10.79 -7.46 -4.80
CA ASP A 189 9.53 -7.07 -5.43
C ASP A 189 9.78 -6.13 -6.61
N PHE A 190 9.25 -6.45 -7.79
CA PHE A 190 9.24 -5.56 -8.93
C PHE A 190 7.83 -5.07 -9.18
N SER A 191 7.70 -3.77 -9.43
CA SER A 191 6.41 -3.13 -9.68
C SER A 191 6.50 -2.06 -10.76
N VAL A 192 5.34 -1.72 -11.32
CA VAL A 192 5.15 -0.60 -12.26
C VAL A 192 4.37 0.48 -11.52
N PRO A 193 5.05 1.57 -11.10
CA PRO A 193 4.40 2.78 -10.62
C PRO A 193 3.80 3.58 -11.78
N VAL A 194 2.57 4.02 -11.61
CA VAL A 194 1.91 5.00 -12.49
C VAL A 194 1.24 6.05 -11.61
N GLY A 195 1.24 7.32 -12.03
CA GLY A 195 0.71 8.36 -11.16
C GLY A 195 0.61 9.72 -11.80
N ILE A 196 0.24 10.69 -10.99
CA ILE A 196 0.20 12.11 -11.31
C ILE A 196 0.89 12.90 -10.21
N SER A 197 1.63 13.95 -10.59
CA SER A 197 2.22 14.87 -9.62
C SER A 197 1.84 16.30 -9.96
N TYR A 198 1.71 17.11 -8.92
CA TYR A 198 1.52 18.54 -9.05
C TYR A 198 2.59 19.28 -8.25
N GLU A 199 3.32 20.16 -8.93
CA GLU A 199 4.36 21.00 -8.35
C GLU A 199 3.87 22.45 -8.26
N TYR A 200 3.93 23.00 -7.05
CA TYR A 200 3.63 24.41 -6.79
C TYR A 200 4.61 24.98 -5.77
N MET A 201 5.32 26.06 -6.12
CA MET A 201 6.33 26.71 -5.25
C MET A 201 7.31 25.70 -4.62
N ASN A 202 7.86 24.80 -5.44
CA ASN A 202 8.78 23.74 -5.01
C ASN A 202 8.14 22.63 -4.15
N VAL A 203 6.88 22.76 -3.74
CA VAL A 203 6.14 21.67 -3.10
C VAL A 203 5.60 20.74 -4.17
N VAL A 204 5.89 19.46 -4.05
CA VAL A 204 5.44 18.43 -5.00
C VAL A 204 4.47 17.50 -4.28
N LEU A 205 3.23 17.48 -4.75
CA LEU A 205 2.23 16.51 -4.35
C LEU A 205 2.20 15.40 -5.40
N ASP A 206 2.28 14.13 -4.97
CA ASP A 206 2.33 12.97 -5.87
C ASP A 206 1.32 11.92 -5.41
N VAL A 207 0.47 11.50 -6.35
CA VAL A 207 -0.44 10.36 -6.19
C VAL A 207 0.02 9.27 -7.13
N ARG A 208 0.34 8.10 -6.59
CA ARG A 208 0.94 6.98 -7.32
C ARG A 208 0.23 5.68 -7.01
N TYR A 209 0.04 4.86 -8.03
CA TYR A 209 -0.42 3.49 -7.89
C TYR A 209 0.68 2.53 -8.37
N ASN A 210 1.07 1.60 -7.50
CA ASN A 210 2.08 0.60 -7.79
C ASN A 210 1.41 -0.74 -8.09
N VAL A 211 1.68 -1.30 -9.26
CA VAL A 211 1.21 -2.61 -9.69
C VAL A 211 2.36 -3.60 -9.54
N GLY A 212 2.30 -4.47 -8.53
CA GLY A 212 3.30 -5.53 -8.34
C GLY A 212 3.29 -6.54 -9.48
N LEU A 213 4.46 -6.89 -9.96
CA LEU A 213 4.68 -7.89 -11.02
C LEU A 213 5.10 -9.24 -10.45
N THR A 214 5.89 -9.23 -9.39
CA THR A 214 6.44 -10.42 -8.72
C THR A 214 5.51 -10.94 -7.63
N HIS A 215 5.69 -12.20 -7.26
CA HIS A 215 4.95 -12.82 -6.18
C HIS A 215 5.53 -12.39 -4.82
N VAL A 216 4.66 -12.05 -3.88
CA VAL A 216 5.02 -11.69 -2.50
C VAL A 216 5.40 -12.95 -1.71
N LEU A 217 4.58 -13.98 -1.80
CA LEU A 217 4.81 -15.28 -1.17
C LEU A 217 5.41 -16.27 -2.16
N LYS A 218 6.34 -17.11 -1.70
CA LYS A 218 7.08 -18.07 -2.54
C LYS A 218 6.21 -19.10 -3.26
N ASN A 219 5.11 -19.51 -2.64
CA ASN A 219 4.24 -20.57 -3.15
C ASN A 219 2.82 -20.07 -3.50
N SER A 220 2.68 -18.81 -3.85
CA SER A 220 1.39 -18.18 -4.15
C SER A 220 1.51 -17.19 -5.29
N ASN A 221 0.43 -16.96 -6.02
CA ASN A 221 0.34 -15.92 -7.04
C ASN A 221 0.01 -14.53 -6.44
N SER A 222 0.32 -14.34 -5.16
CA SER A 222 0.08 -13.09 -4.43
C SER A 222 0.96 -11.95 -4.95
N LYS A 223 0.40 -10.76 -5.12
CA LYS A 223 1.11 -9.58 -5.63
C LYS A 223 0.77 -8.34 -4.82
N ASN A 224 1.78 -7.49 -4.61
CA ASN A 224 1.57 -6.19 -3.98
C ASN A 224 0.77 -5.25 -4.89
N ARG A 225 -0.17 -4.52 -4.30
CA ARG A 225 -0.87 -3.40 -4.93
C ARG A 225 -0.96 -2.28 -3.90
N SER A 226 -0.48 -1.08 -4.26
CA SER A 226 -0.54 0.04 -3.34
C SER A 226 -0.85 1.35 -4.04
N ALA A 227 -1.73 2.14 -3.45
CA ALA A 227 -1.90 3.54 -3.76
C ALA A 227 -1.10 4.35 -2.74
N MET A 228 -0.40 5.38 -3.19
CA MET A 228 0.44 6.23 -2.35
C MET A 228 0.09 7.68 -2.60
N LEU A 229 0.04 8.45 -1.52
CA LEU A 229 -0.04 9.91 -1.55
C LEU A 229 1.18 10.44 -0.81
N THR A 230 2.05 11.18 -1.51
CA THR A 230 3.25 11.76 -0.93
C THR A 230 3.32 13.25 -1.16
N VAL A 231 3.92 13.95 -0.20
CA VAL A 231 4.32 15.34 -0.33
C VAL A 231 5.85 15.41 -0.25
N GLY A 232 6.44 16.24 -1.10
CA GLY A 232 7.88 16.49 -1.12
C GLY A 232 8.19 17.94 -1.34
N TYR A 233 9.44 18.31 -1.12
CA TYR A 233 9.97 19.63 -1.42
C TYR A 233 11.14 19.49 -2.38
N LYS A 234 11.12 20.25 -3.48
CA LYS A 234 12.11 20.21 -4.55
C LYS A 234 13.18 21.25 -4.28
N PHE A 235 14.40 20.79 -4.09
CA PHE A 235 15.59 21.62 -3.97
C PHE A 235 16.33 21.57 -5.28
N ASP A 236 16.31 22.67 -6.02
CA ASP A 236 17.10 22.82 -7.25
C ASP A 236 18.57 23.07 -6.90
N LEU A 237 19.51 22.40 -7.62
CA LEU A 237 20.95 22.43 -7.42
C LEU A 237 21.67 23.26 -8.50
#